data_8c38d529e5d6de23944fd0355c0dbf04
#
_entry.id   8c38d529e5d6de23944fd0355c0dbf04
#
_cell.length_a   1.000
_cell.length_b   1.000
_cell.length_c   1.000
_cell.angle_alpha   90.00
_cell.angle_beta   90.00
_cell.angle_gamma   90.00
#
_symmetry.space_group_name_H-M   'P 1'
#
loop_
_entity.id
_entity.type
_entity.pdbx_description
1 polymer ?
#
loop_
_entity_poly.entity_id
_entity_poly.type
_entity_poly.pdbx_seq_one_letter_code
_entity_poly.pdbx_strand_id
1 'polypeptide(L)'
;MLSVIAVNQNPVANPAAIVTSGYMRFTVLTPEIIRIERSTLKKFEDRASFVVINRNLPVPTFTSAEKDGYLTITTDKLSLRYKIDSNPAVNDPCNPNLQITMNLNGEPVIWYPNKKDPYNLKGTTRTLDNAEGDVRSWLEDGLISRSGWAVIDEQKAR
;
A
#
# COMPACT_ATOMS: atom_id res chain seq x y z
N MET A 1 -6.96 4.34 -39.19
CA MET A 1 -5.63 4.54 -38.58
C MET A 1 -5.80 4.47 -37.08
N LEU A 2 -5.47 3.33 -36.46
CA LEU A 2 -5.53 3.18 -35.01
C LEU A 2 -4.33 3.93 -34.44
N SER A 3 -4.58 5.03 -33.73
CA SER A 3 -3.53 5.67 -32.93
C SER A 3 -3.23 4.78 -31.73
N VAL A 4 -2.06 4.18 -31.70
CA VAL A 4 -1.53 3.56 -30.49
C VAL A 4 -1.28 4.68 -29.50
N ILE A 5 -2.14 4.80 -28.49
CA ILE A 5 -1.86 5.66 -27.34
C ILE A 5 -0.66 5.01 -26.65
N ALA A 6 0.52 5.58 -26.81
CA ALA A 6 1.69 5.18 -26.05
C ALA A 6 1.39 5.51 -24.58
N VAL A 7 1.06 4.50 -23.79
CA VAL A 7 0.96 4.64 -22.34
C VAL A 7 2.36 4.95 -21.86
N ASN A 8 2.57 6.15 -21.36
CA ASN A 8 3.86 6.57 -20.79
C ASN A 8 4.06 5.82 -19.46
N GLN A 9 4.71 4.66 -19.56
CA GLN A 9 5.01 3.81 -18.39
C GLN A 9 6.28 4.35 -17.73
N ASN A 10 6.11 5.13 -16.68
CA ASN A 10 7.23 5.59 -15.87
C ASN A 10 7.12 5.02 -14.44
N PRO A 11 7.96 4.03 -14.09
CA PRO A 11 7.92 3.41 -12.76
C PRO A 11 8.51 4.30 -11.65
N VAL A 12 9.23 5.36 -12.02
CA VAL A 12 9.80 6.31 -11.07
C VAL A 12 8.73 7.30 -10.64
N ALA A 13 8.44 7.37 -9.36
CA ALA A 13 7.45 8.30 -8.83
C ALA A 13 7.95 9.76 -8.89
N ASN A 14 7.01 10.69 -8.96
CA ASN A 14 7.33 12.11 -8.82
C ASN A 14 7.98 12.34 -7.44
N PRO A 15 9.17 12.98 -7.35
CA PRO A 15 9.84 13.23 -6.06
C PRO A 15 8.96 13.98 -5.05
N ALA A 16 8.07 14.85 -5.49
CA ALA A 16 7.14 15.58 -4.61
C ALA A 16 6.08 14.68 -3.96
N ALA A 17 5.88 13.45 -4.45
CA ALA A 17 5.00 12.45 -3.85
C ALA A 17 5.72 11.55 -2.84
N ILE A 18 7.03 11.72 -2.63
CA ILE A 18 7.86 10.84 -1.82
C ILE A 18 8.15 11.49 -0.47
N VAL A 19 7.91 10.73 0.60
CA VAL A 19 8.31 11.08 1.97
C VAL A 19 9.23 9.98 2.50
N THR A 20 10.40 10.35 3.01
CA THR A 20 11.34 9.40 3.62
C THR A 20 11.51 9.71 5.10
N SER A 21 11.52 8.68 5.93
CA SER A 21 11.80 8.81 7.36
C SER A 21 12.53 7.57 7.87
N GLY A 22 13.73 7.76 8.43
CA GLY A 22 14.59 6.65 8.85
C GLY A 22 14.92 5.70 7.70
N TYR A 23 14.49 4.43 7.84
CA TYR A 23 14.66 3.37 6.84
C TYR A 23 13.44 3.18 5.94
N MET A 24 12.46 4.08 6.03
CA MET A 24 11.21 3.97 5.30
C MET A 24 11.12 4.98 4.16
N ARG A 25 10.49 4.56 3.06
CA ARG A 25 10.00 5.42 1.99
C ARG A 25 8.50 5.21 1.83
N PHE A 26 7.78 6.31 1.84
CA PHE A 26 6.35 6.38 1.58
C PHE A 26 6.15 7.16 0.29
N THR A 27 5.41 6.58 -0.66
CA THR A 27 5.07 7.26 -1.92
C THR A 27 3.56 7.41 -1.97
N VAL A 28 3.08 8.64 -1.94
CA VAL A 28 1.65 8.96 -2.02
C VAL A 28 1.26 8.96 -3.50
N LEU A 29 0.73 7.82 -3.98
CA LEU A 29 0.39 7.64 -5.39
C LEU A 29 -0.95 8.29 -5.75
N THR A 30 -1.94 8.15 -4.87
CA THR A 30 -3.23 8.83 -4.95
C THR A 30 -3.69 9.19 -3.53
N PRO A 31 -4.78 9.95 -3.34
CA PRO A 31 -5.31 10.19 -1.99
C PRO A 31 -5.63 8.91 -1.20
N GLU A 32 -5.92 7.80 -1.91
CA GLU A 32 -6.31 6.52 -1.33
C GLU A 32 -5.16 5.48 -1.31
N ILE A 33 -4.04 5.74 -2.03
CA ILE A 33 -2.99 4.74 -2.24
C ILE A 33 -1.64 5.27 -1.79
N ILE A 34 -1.06 4.61 -0.79
CA ILE A 34 0.31 4.85 -0.35
C ILE A 34 1.14 3.58 -0.55
N ARG A 35 2.23 3.69 -1.29
CA ARG A 35 3.25 2.65 -1.36
C ARG A 35 4.21 2.79 -0.19
N ILE A 36 4.48 1.69 0.49
CA ILE A 36 5.30 1.65 1.72
C ILE A 36 6.48 0.72 1.48
N GLU A 37 7.68 1.21 1.70
CA GLU A 37 8.90 0.44 1.51
C GLU A 37 9.81 0.59 2.73
N ARG A 38 10.49 -0.51 3.09
CA ARG A 38 11.53 -0.51 4.12
C ARG A 38 12.84 -1.00 3.51
N SER A 39 13.90 -0.26 3.72
CA SER A 39 15.25 -0.64 3.30
C SER A 39 16.29 -0.23 4.35
N THR A 40 16.96 -1.21 4.96
CA THR A 40 18.05 -0.95 5.90
C THR A 40 19.27 -0.30 5.25
N LEU A 41 19.41 -0.48 3.93
CA LEU A 41 20.47 0.13 3.13
C LEU A 41 20.05 1.47 2.49
N LYS A 42 18.80 1.92 2.74
CA LYS A 42 18.20 3.12 2.12
C LYS A 42 18.21 3.06 0.58
N LYS A 43 18.23 1.85 0.02
CA LYS A 43 18.07 1.59 -1.42
C LYS A 43 16.66 1.10 -1.65
N PHE A 44 15.90 1.89 -2.36
CA PHE A 44 14.49 1.64 -2.65
C PHE A 44 14.31 1.20 -4.10
N GLU A 45 13.22 0.52 -4.38
CA GLU A 45 12.96 -0.07 -5.69
C GLU A 45 12.14 0.87 -6.57
N ASP A 46 12.73 1.31 -7.67
CA ASP A 46 12.10 2.20 -8.65
C ASP A 46 11.71 1.50 -9.95
N ARG A 47 12.06 0.21 -10.11
CA ARG A 47 11.61 -0.57 -11.28
C ARG A 47 10.12 -0.84 -11.21
N ALA A 48 9.49 -1.02 -12.38
CA ALA A 48 8.10 -1.44 -12.47
C ALA A 48 7.88 -2.79 -11.77
N SER A 49 6.72 -2.96 -11.15
CA SER A 49 6.23 -4.25 -10.69
C SER A 49 5.07 -4.71 -11.57
N PHE A 50 4.66 -5.98 -11.45
CA PHE A 50 3.48 -6.47 -12.17
C PHE A 50 2.18 -5.73 -11.78
N VAL A 51 2.15 -5.13 -10.60
CA VAL A 51 0.96 -4.44 -10.09
C VAL A 51 0.97 -2.97 -10.45
N VAL A 52 2.14 -2.33 -10.41
CA VAL A 52 2.27 -0.89 -10.67
C VAL A 52 3.41 -0.62 -11.64
N ILE A 53 3.05 -0.39 -12.90
CA ILE A 53 3.98 -0.11 -13.99
C ILE A 53 4.25 1.38 -14.18
N ASN A 54 3.36 2.24 -13.68
CA ASN A 54 3.49 3.70 -13.74
C ASN A 54 3.27 4.29 -12.35
N ARG A 55 4.29 4.95 -11.81
CA ARG A 55 4.23 5.69 -10.53
C ARG A 55 4.37 7.18 -10.71
N ASN A 56 4.66 7.65 -11.93
CA ASN A 56 4.71 9.09 -12.23
C ASN A 56 3.29 9.62 -12.47
N LEU A 57 2.52 9.66 -11.38
CA LEU A 57 1.16 10.16 -11.35
C LEU A 57 1.13 11.65 -10.97
N PRO A 58 0.05 12.38 -11.23
CA PRO A 58 -0.17 13.70 -10.65
C PRO A 58 -0.06 13.62 -9.13
N VAL A 59 0.72 14.53 -8.53
CA VAL A 59 0.95 14.52 -7.08
C VAL A 59 -0.36 14.92 -6.38
N PRO A 60 -0.92 14.07 -5.50
CA PRO A 60 -2.12 14.44 -4.77
C PRO A 60 -1.81 15.48 -3.69
N THR A 61 -2.82 16.20 -3.24
CA THR A 61 -2.68 17.08 -2.08
C THR A 61 -2.53 16.23 -0.81
N PHE A 62 -1.44 16.42 -0.10
CA PHE A 62 -1.21 15.80 1.21
C PHE A 62 -0.32 16.67 2.09
N THR A 63 -0.30 16.37 3.38
CA THR A 63 0.64 16.95 4.34
C THR A 63 1.50 15.87 4.96
N SER A 64 2.74 16.21 5.32
CA SER A 64 3.60 15.34 6.10
C SER A 64 4.25 16.12 7.24
N ALA A 65 4.30 15.52 8.43
CA ALA A 65 4.91 16.14 9.60
C ALA A 65 5.55 15.08 10.50
N GLU A 66 6.71 15.39 11.04
CA GLU A 66 7.34 14.61 12.10
C GLU A 66 7.13 15.32 13.43
N LYS A 67 6.52 14.62 14.39
CA LYS A 67 6.28 15.14 15.73
C LYS A 67 6.30 13.99 16.76
N ASP A 68 6.91 14.23 17.91
CA ASP A 68 6.94 13.32 19.06
C ASP A 68 7.39 11.88 18.70
N GLY A 69 8.35 11.77 17.76
CA GLY A 69 8.88 10.48 17.29
C GLY A 69 8.00 9.75 16.29
N TYR A 70 7.00 10.41 15.74
CA TYR A 70 6.13 9.87 14.70
C TYR A 70 6.17 10.72 13.43
N LEU A 71 6.20 10.05 12.29
CA LEU A 71 5.82 10.64 11.00
C LEU A 71 4.32 10.47 10.80
N THR A 72 3.64 11.54 10.42
CA THR A 72 2.25 11.50 9.98
C THR A 72 2.15 12.01 8.55
N ILE A 73 1.47 11.26 7.67
CA ILE A 73 1.13 11.65 6.29
C ILE A 73 -0.39 11.65 6.19
N THR A 74 -0.97 12.77 5.79
CA THR A 74 -2.43 12.92 5.71
C THR A 74 -2.85 13.40 4.34
N THR A 75 -3.76 12.67 3.71
CA THR A 75 -4.54 13.06 2.54
C THR A 75 -5.97 13.40 2.96
N ASP A 76 -6.85 13.72 2.01
CA ASP A 76 -8.30 13.86 2.27
C ASP A 76 -9.02 12.52 2.51
N LYS A 77 -8.39 11.37 2.25
CA LYS A 77 -8.97 10.03 2.36
C LYS A 77 -8.40 9.20 3.49
N LEU A 78 -7.15 9.41 3.86
CA LEU A 78 -6.49 8.61 4.88
C LEU A 78 -5.44 9.40 5.66
N SER A 79 -5.08 8.87 6.82
CA SER A 79 -3.95 9.34 7.63
C SER A 79 -3.07 8.15 8.00
N LEU A 80 -1.80 8.20 7.57
CA LEU A 80 -0.77 7.24 7.93
C LEU A 80 0.02 7.79 9.12
N ARG A 81 0.26 6.97 10.14
CA ARG A 81 1.14 7.27 11.28
C ARG A 81 2.19 6.18 11.40
N TYR A 82 3.45 6.58 11.43
CA TYR A 82 4.60 5.68 11.54
C TYR A 82 5.50 6.12 12.68
N LYS A 83 5.86 5.18 13.58
CA LYS A 83 6.85 5.41 14.63
C LYS A 83 8.25 5.37 14.01
N ILE A 84 8.95 6.50 14.02
CA ILE A 84 10.25 6.68 13.37
C ILE A 84 11.26 5.67 13.91
N ASP A 85 12.10 5.14 13.01
CA ASP A 85 13.13 4.15 13.29
C ASP A 85 12.64 2.81 13.86
N SER A 86 11.34 2.56 13.89
CA SER A 86 10.78 1.28 14.29
C SER A 86 10.70 0.29 13.13
N ASN A 87 10.51 -0.99 13.48
CA ASN A 87 10.14 -2.00 12.48
C ASN A 87 8.61 -2.05 12.34
N PRO A 88 8.06 -1.69 11.17
CA PRO A 88 6.61 -1.67 10.96
C PRO A 88 5.96 -3.06 11.06
N ALA A 89 6.73 -4.15 10.86
CA ALA A 89 6.22 -5.51 10.97
C ALA A 89 6.06 -5.99 12.43
N VAL A 90 6.73 -5.32 13.37
CA VAL A 90 6.55 -5.58 14.79
C VAL A 90 5.41 -4.73 15.30
N ASN A 91 4.26 -5.36 15.52
CA ASN A 91 3.04 -4.66 15.91
C ASN A 91 2.47 -5.17 17.21
N ASP A 92 2.23 -4.23 18.11
CA ASP A 92 1.21 -4.36 19.13
C ASP A 92 -0.11 -3.86 18.52
N PRO A 93 -1.17 -4.66 18.43
CA PRO A 93 -2.46 -4.21 17.89
C PRO A 93 -3.04 -2.98 18.61
N CYS A 94 -2.68 -2.77 19.89
CA CYS A 94 -3.11 -1.62 20.67
C CYS A 94 -2.27 -0.37 20.40
N ASN A 95 -1.00 -0.54 19.95
CA ASN A 95 -0.10 0.57 19.63
C ASN A 95 0.84 0.19 18.47
N PRO A 96 0.34 0.07 17.24
CA PRO A 96 1.14 -0.37 16.12
C PRO A 96 2.19 0.66 15.74
N ASN A 97 3.37 0.18 15.32
CA ASN A 97 4.45 1.03 14.83
C ASN A 97 4.11 1.72 13.51
N LEU A 98 3.19 1.14 12.75
CA LEU A 98 2.65 1.69 11.51
C LEU A 98 1.15 1.44 11.50
N GLN A 99 0.37 2.48 11.25
CA GLN A 99 -1.07 2.37 11.06
C GLN A 99 -1.56 3.34 10.00
N ILE A 100 -2.65 2.97 9.35
CA ILE A 100 -3.40 3.84 8.44
C ILE A 100 -4.84 3.90 8.94
N THR A 101 -5.31 5.10 9.16
CA THR A 101 -6.72 5.38 9.48
C THR A 101 -7.40 5.95 8.26
N MET A 102 -8.55 5.40 7.90
CA MET A 102 -9.38 5.85 6.79
C MET A 102 -10.84 5.93 7.23
N ASN A 103 -11.60 6.80 6.59
CA ASN A 103 -13.05 6.86 6.82
C ASN A 103 -13.75 6.14 5.66
N LEU A 104 -14.42 5.05 5.96
CA LEU A 104 -15.18 4.27 5.00
C LEU A 104 -16.66 4.31 5.38
N ASN A 105 -17.45 4.96 4.53
CA ASN A 105 -18.90 5.13 4.74
C ASN A 105 -19.28 5.78 6.08
N GLY A 106 -18.47 6.73 6.56
CA GLY A 106 -18.70 7.43 7.83
C GLY A 106 -18.08 6.76 9.06
N GLU A 107 -17.55 5.55 8.91
CA GLU A 107 -16.93 4.80 10.01
C GLU A 107 -15.39 4.82 9.90
N PRO A 108 -14.67 5.04 11.01
CA PRO A 108 -13.22 4.98 11.03
C PRO A 108 -12.74 3.53 10.95
N VAL A 109 -11.93 3.24 9.96
CA VAL A 109 -11.27 1.95 9.79
C VAL A 109 -9.77 2.12 9.98
N ILE A 110 -9.19 1.31 10.84
CA ILE A 110 -7.75 1.31 11.11
C ILE A 110 -7.14 0.04 10.52
N TRP A 111 -6.15 0.23 9.67
CA TRP A 111 -5.29 -0.83 9.18
C TRP A 111 -3.90 -0.74 9.82
N TYR A 112 -3.28 -1.88 10.06
CA TYR A 112 -1.87 -2.04 10.47
C TYR A 112 -1.29 -3.31 9.84
N PRO A 113 0.04 -3.44 9.68
CA PRO A 113 0.67 -4.64 9.13
C PRO A 113 0.24 -5.92 9.85
N ASN A 114 0.03 -6.99 9.09
CA ASN A 114 -0.48 -8.30 9.54
C ASN A 114 -1.93 -8.31 10.04
N LYS A 115 -2.67 -7.19 9.95
CA LYS A 115 -4.10 -7.22 10.20
C LYS A 115 -4.78 -8.11 9.16
N LYS A 116 -5.50 -9.12 9.64
CA LYS A 116 -6.29 -10.00 8.77
C LYS A 116 -7.53 -9.28 8.26
N ASP A 117 -7.89 -9.55 7.02
CA ASP A 117 -9.12 -9.08 6.40
C ASP A 117 -10.12 -10.24 6.22
N PRO A 118 -11.07 -10.40 7.17
CA PRO A 118 -12.04 -11.51 7.10
C PRO A 118 -13.06 -11.36 5.97
N TYR A 119 -13.16 -10.19 5.38
CA TYR A 119 -14.10 -9.88 4.30
C TYR A 119 -13.44 -9.74 2.93
N ASN A 120 -12.16 -10.13 2.82
CA ASN A 120 -11.47 -10.18 1.54
C ASN A 120 -12.07 -11.25 0.65
N LEU A 121 -12.39 -10.92 -0.60
CA LEU A 121 -13.01 -11.83 -1.53
C LEU A 121 -12.05 -12.85 -2.15
N LYS A 122 -10.77 -12.75 -1.76
CA LYS A 122 -9.67 -13.59 -2.19
C LYS A 122 -9.23 -13.33 -3.63
N GLY A 123 -8.01 -13.75 -3.94
CA GLY A 123 -7.41 -13.59 -5.26
C GLY A 123 -7.90 -14.63 -6.25
N THR A 124 -7.79 -14.30 -7.53
CA THR A 124 -8.17 -15.13 -8.67
C THR A 124 -6.96 -15.56 -9.50
N THR A 125 -5.78 -15.56 -8.92
CA THR A 125 -4.53 -15.87 -9.64
C THR A 125 -4.40 -17.33 -10.01
N ARG A 126 -5.30 -18.20 -9.54
CA ARG A 126 -5.32 -19.63 -9.85
C ARG A 126 -6.43 -19.93 -10.83
N THR A 127 -6.12 -20.79 -11.81
CA THR A 127 -7.08 -21.30 -12.78
C THR A 127 -8.08 -22.22 -12.10
N LEU A 128 -9.27 -22.33 -12.68
CA LEU A 128 -10.32 -23.25 -12.23
C LEU A 128 -9.92 -24.74 -12.29
N ASP A 129 -8.82 -25.04 -12.96
CA ASP A 129 -8.34 -26.40 -13.24
C ASP A 129 -7.80 -27.16 -12.01
N ASN A 130 -7.64 -26.51 -10.88
CA ASN A 130 -7.18 -27.12 -9.62
C ASN A 130 -8.28 -27.16 -8.55
N ALA A 131 -9.52 -27.24 -8.94
CA ALA A 131 -10.67 -27.20 -8.05
C ALA A 131 -11.07 -28.55 -7.47
N GLU A 132 -10.12 -29.36 -7.00
CA GLU A 132 -10.44 -30.50 -6.14
C GLU A 132 -10.49 -30.05 -4.67
N GLY A 133 -11.68 -30.05 -4.08
CA GLY A 133 -11.92 -29.68 -2.68
C GLY A 133 -12.35 -28.23 -2.45
N ASP A 134 -12.35 -27.81 -1.19
CA ASP A 134 -12.70 -26.41 -0.81
C ASP A 134 -11.56 -25.44 -1.16
N VAL A 135 -11.57 -25.00 -2.41
CA VAL A 135 -10.53 -24.14 -3.03
C VAL A 135 -10.40 -22.78 -2.34
N ARG A 136 -11.42 -22.32 -1.61
CA ARG A 136 -11.44 -21.00 -0.98
C ARG A 136 -10.41 -20.85 0.13
N SER A 137 -10.02 -21.91 0.81
CA SER A 137 -9.01 -21.89 1.86
C SER A 137 -7.58 -21.67 1.35
N TRP A 138 -7.36 -21.83 0.04
CA TRP A 138 -6.02 -21.78 -0.60
C TRP A 138 -5.75 -20.47 -1.31
N LEU A 139 -6.77 -19.62 -1.49
CA LEU A 139 -6.60 -18.35 -2.17
C LEU A 139 -6.00 -17.31 -1.24
N GLU A 140 -4.98 -16.61 -1.74
CA GLU A 140 -4.43 -15.43 -1.07
C GLU A 140 -5.41 -14.27 -1.08
N ASP A 141 -5.19 -13.27 -0.22
CA ASP A 141 -5.96 -12.05 -0.22
C ASP A 141 -5.80 -11.32 -1.55
N GLY A 142 -6.93 -10.95 -2.15
CA GLY A 142 -7.01 -10.25 -3.42
C GLY A 142 -7.20 -8.74 -3.24
N LEU A 143 -7.35 -8.06 -4.38
CA LEU A 143 -7.54 -6.60 -4.43
C LEU A 143 -8.95 -6.15 -4.04
N ILE A 144 -9.92 -7.07 -3.97
CA ILE A 144 -11.31 -6.76 -3.70
C ILE A 144 -11.68 -7.25 -2.31
N SER A 145 -12.16 -6.34 -1.48
CA SER A 145 -12.62 -6.63 -0.15
C SER A 145 -13.86 -5.81 0.21
N ARG A 146 -14.76 -6.43 0.98
CA ARG A 146 -15.89 -5.72 1.61
C ARG A 146 -15.47 -4.86 2.79
N SER A 147 -14.24 -5.03 3.29
CA SER A 147 -13.65 -4.15 4.30
C SER A 147 -13.28 -2.77 3.75
N GLY A 148 -13.33 -2.57 2.42
CA GLY A 148 -13.03 -1.30 1.78
C GLY A 148 -11.53 -0.96 1.67
N TRP A 149 -10.63 -1.90 2.02
CA TRP A 149 -9.18 -1.76 1.85
C TRP A 149 -8.55 -3.05 1.33
N ALA A 150 -7.41 -2.93 0.70
CA ALA A 150 -6.60 -4.06 0.28
C ALA A 150 -5.10 -3.75 0.44
N VAL A 151 -4.30 -4.78 0.61
CA VAL A 151 -2.84 -4.70 0.66
C VAL A 151 -2.25 -5.55 -0.46
N ILE A 152 -1.31 -4.98 -1.19
CA ILE A 152 -0.58 -5.66 -2.25
C ILE A 152 0.85 -5.83 -1.79
N ASP A 153 1.31 -7.08 -1.71
CA ASP A 153 2.72 -7.39 -1.45
C ASP A 153 3.49 -7.42 -2.77
N GLU A 154 4.12 -6.30 -3.13
CA GLU A 154 4.92 -6.20 -4.36
C GLU A 154 6.19 -7.07 -4.34
N GLN A 155 6.62 -7.62 -3.21
CA GLN A 155 7.80 -8.51 -3.16
C GLN A 155 7.52 -9.85 -3.83
N LYS A 156 6.27 -10.31 -3.78
CA LYS A 156 5.81 -11.54 -4.43
C LYS A 156 5.46 -11.35 -5.91
N ALA A 157 5.37 -10.10 -6.36
CA ALA A 157 4.94 -9.73 -7.71
C ALA A 157 6.12 -9.38 -8.65
N ARG A 158 7.29 -9.96 -8.42
CA ARG A 158 8.51 -9.74 -9.22
C ARG A 158 8.89 -10.96 -10.03
#